data_52bca652d04ac9b7bb14a96ca595490f
#
_entry.id   52bca652d04ac9b7bb14a96ca595490f
#
_cell.length_a   1.000
_cell.length_b   1.000
_cell.length_c   1.000
_cell.angle_alpha   90.00
_cell.angle_beta   90.00
_cell.angle_gamma   90.00
#
_symmetry.space_group_name_H-M   'P 1'
#
loop_
_entity.id
_entity.type
_entity.pdbx_description
1 polymer ?
#
loop_
_entity_poly.entity_id
_entity_poly.type
_entity_poly.pdbx_seq_one_letter_code
_entity_poly.pdbx_strand_id
1 'polypeptide(L)'
;ITHSSFSDLLADADFDILAIGDYFGIRGSRAIAGLKAGKHVIADKPLCTSLEELAEIRSLASEKKLAVGLMLDFRNHGNVAAAKEIIDSGRLGRITGGGAWFVGHGHEFHHPAPAFFYQPGAGPLYDMGPYYVTALLSLLGPVRRVCAMATRAAQTRTVPSGPAKGTVLPVDVDTHINAILEFCSGAQVTLTCSFDVWDSELPRME
;
A
#
# COMPACT_ATOMS: atom_id res chain seq x y z
N ILE A 1 -10.72 27.52 -4.87
CA ILE A 1 -10.88 27.41 -6.35
C ILE A 1 -11.18 25.95 -6.64
N THR A 2 -12.21 25.68 -7.45
CA THR A 2 -12.55 24.34 -7.95
C THR A 2 -12.28 24.28 -9.43
N HIS A 3 -11.66 23.18 -9.89
CA HIS A 3 -11.39 22.93 -11.31
C HIS A 3 -12.31 21.84 -11.82
N SER A 4 -12.71 21.94 -13.10
CA SER A 4 -13.60 20.99 -13.75
C SER A 4 -12.88 19.73 -14.24
N SER A 5 -11.57 19.82 -14.42
CA SER A 5 -10.75 18.70 -14.85
C SER A 5 -9.36 18.71 -14.19
N PHE A 6 -8.67 17.56 -14.23
CA PHE A 6 -7.32 17.44 -13.74
C PHE A 6 -6.32 18.26 -14.59
N SER A 7 -6.54 18.37 -15.88
CA SER A 7 -5.72 19.20 -16.77
C SER A 7 -5.84 20.68 -16.44
N ASP A 8 -7.06 21.17 -16.13
CA ASP A 8 -7.27 22.57 -15.72
C ASP A 8 -6.58 22.85 -14.38
N LEU A 9 -6.66 21.92 -13.44
CA LEU A 9 -5.94 22.00 -12.17
C LEU A 9 -4.42 22.14 -12.38
N LEU A 10 -3.84 21.31 -13.25
CA LEU A 10 -2.40 21.36 -13.52
C LEU A 10 -1.93 22.61 -14.27
N ALA A 11 -2.82 23.22 -15.06
CA ALA A 11 -2.54 24.48 -15.75
C ALA A 11 -2.56 25.69 -14.80
N ASP A 12 -3.17 25.56 -13.63
CA ASP A 12 -3.18 26.60 -12.60
C ASP A 12 -1.77 26.74 -11.98
N ALA A 13 -1.20 27.93 -12.09
CA ALA A 13 0.14 28.21 -11.60
C ALA A 13 0.20 28.49 -10.07
N ASP A 14 -0.95 28.62 -9.41
CA ASP A 14 -1.05 29.15 -8.04
C ASP A 14 -0.95 28.05 -6.96
N PHE A 15 -0.26 26.94 -7.24
CA PHE A 15 0.05 25.95 -6.22
C PHE A 15 1.40 25.26 -6.47
N ASP A 16 2.04 24.80 -5.40
CA ASP A 16 3.34 24.12 -5.45
C ASP A 16 3.25 22.61 -5.28
N ILE A 17 2.23 22.13 -4.57
CA ILE A 17 2.08 20.72 -4.15
C ILE A 17 0.77 20.16 -4.66
N LEU A 18 0.86 19.07 -5.43
CA LEU A 18 -0.28 18.27 -5.86
C LEU A 18 -0.52 17.13 -4.86
N ALA A 19 -1.69 17.13 -4.21
CA ALA A 19 -2.14 16.02 -3.36
C ALA A 19 -3.05 15.08 -4.16
N ILE A 20 -2.75 13.77 -4.16
CA ILE A 20 -3.43 12.76 -4.98
C ILE A 20 -4.11 11.73 -4.07
N GLY A 21 -5.45 11.71 -4.08
CA GLY A 21 -6.30 10.73 -3.39
C GLY A 21 -7.07 9.80 -4.33
N ASP A 22 -6.67 9.72 -5.59
CA ASP A 22 -7.34 8.93 -6.62
C ASP A 22 -7.26 7.40 -6.40
N TYR A 23 -7.93 6.62 -7.26
CA TYR A 23 -7.84 5.17 -7.27
C TYR A 23 -6.42 4.67 -7.54
N PHE A 24 -6.12 3.48 -7.05
CA PHE A 24 -4.79 2.86 -7.14
C PHE A 24 -4.21 2.87 -8.57
N GLY A 25 -5.02 2.45 -9.57
CA GLY A 25 -4.56 2.28 -10.95
C GLY A 25 -4.26 3.56 -11.73
N ILE A 26 -4.68 4.74 -11.24
CA ILE A 26 -4.43 6.02 -11.95
C ILE A 26 -3.50 6.97 -11.18
N ARG A 27 -3.13 6.59 -9.98
CA ARG A 27 -2.34 7.44 -9.09
C ARG A 27 -0.95 7.71 -9.64
N GLY A 28 -0.29 6.68 -10.21
CA GLY A 28 1.03 6.79 -10.83
C GLY A 28 1.04 7.78 -12.00
N SER A 29 0.08 7.65 -12.92
CA SER A 29 -0.03 8.57 -14.06
C SER A 29 -0.32 10.03 -13.63
N ARG A 30 -1.09 10.24 -12.57
CA ARG A 30 -1.33 11.55 -11.98
C ARG A 30 -0.06 12.15 -11.35
N ALA A 31 0.71 11.33 -10.65
CA ALA A 31 2.00 11.75 -10.08
C ALA A 31 2.99 12.16 -11.17
N ILE A 32 3.09 11.38 -12.24
CA ILE A 32 3.93 11.70 -13.41
C ILE A 32 3.51 13.03 -14.03
N ALA A 33 2.21 13.23 -14.25
CA ALA A 33 1.70 14.47 -14.82
C ALA A 33 1.98 15.69 -13.94
N GLY A 34 1.81 15.56 -12.61
CA GLY A 34 2.15 16.60 -11.64
C GLY A 34 3.62 16.98 -11.67
N LEU A 35 4.52 15.99 -11.69
CA LEU A 35 5.96 16.20 -11.79
C LEU A 35 6.36 16.85 -13.13
N LYS A 36 5.75 16.42 -14.25
CA LYS A 36 5.96 17.07 -15.55
C LYS A 36 5.56 18.54 -15.53
N ALA A 37 4.47 18.87 -14.83
CA ALA A 37 4.02 20.25 -14.63
C ALA A 37 4.84 21.05 -13.59
N GLY A 38 5.92 20.48 -13.05
CA GLY A 38 6.81 21.15 -12.10
C GLY A 38 6.26 21.22 -10.67
N LYS A 39 5.28 20.39 -10.32
CA LYS A 39 4.68 20.37 -8.97
C LYS A 39 5.33 19.29 -8.10
N HIS A 40 5.53 19.58 -6.82
CA HIS A 40 5.76 18.55 -5.82
C HIS A 40 4.54 17.65 -5.72
N VAL A 41 4.72 16.39 -5.33
CA VAL A 41 3.62 15.43 -5.25
C VAL A 41 3.56 14.82 -3.87
N ILE A 42 2.37 14.75 -3.29
CA ILE A 42 2.03 13.89 -2.17
C ILE A 42 0.86 12.99 -2.58
N ALA A 43 1.01 11.70 -2.43
CA ALA A 43 -0.02 10.75 -2.84
C ALA A 43 -0.39 9.80 -1.71
N ASP A 44 -1.63 9.32 -1.74
CA ASP A 44 -2.01 8.16 -0.91
C ASP A 44 -1.28 6.90 -1.39
N LYS A 45 -1.22 5.89 -0.57
CA LYS A 45 -0.59 4.58 -0.86
C LYS A 45 -1.54 3.67 -1.69
N PRO A 46 -1.01 2.82 -2.54
CA PRO A 46 0.32 2.83 -3.13
C PRO A 46 0.51 4.01 -4.10
N LEU A 47 1.74 4.46 -4.28
CA LEU A 47 2.06 5.57 -5.19
C LEU A 47 1.69 5.25 -6.65
N CYS A 48 1.98 4.02 -7.05
CA CYS A 48 1.73 3.48 -8.39
C CYS A 48 1.60 1.96 -8.31
N THR A 49 1.19 1.34 -9.39
CA THR A 49 0.98 -0.11 -9.49
C THR A 49 1.90 -0.79 -10.50
N SER A 50 2.82 -0.04 -11.12
CA SER A 50 3.84 -0.59 -12.03
C SER A 50 5.25 -0.08 -11.70
N LEU A 51 6.26 -0.89 -12.02
CA LEU A 51 7.67 -0.53 -11.83
C LEU A 51 8.12 0.52 -12.84
N GLU A 52 7.51 0.54 -14.02
CA GLU A 52 7.76 1.53 -15.08
C GLU A 52 7.32 2.93 -14.61
N GLU A 53 6.11 3.05 -14.08
CA GLU A 53 5.63 4.31 -13.48
C GLU A 53 6.53 4.76 -12.33
N LEU A 54 6.95 3.83 -11.47
CA LEU A 54 7.86 4.14 -10.36
C LEU A 54 9.21 4.67 -10.87
N ALA A 55 9.77 4.04 -11.90
CA ALA A 55 11.03 4.48 -12.51
C ALA A 55 10.91 5.89 -13.12
N GLU A 56 9.82 6.18 -13.84
CA GLU A 56 9.55 7.50 -14.41
C GLU A 56 9.37 8.56 -13.33
N ILE A 57 8.59 8.27 -12.27
CA ILE A 57 8.40 9.17 -11.12
C ILE A 57 9.74 9.51 -10.47
N ARG A 58 10.61 8.52 -10.22
CA ARG A 58 11.92 8.74 -9.63
C ARG A 58 12.82 9.58 -10.52
N SER A 59 12.83 9.32 -11.82
CA SER A 59 13.63 10.09 -12.80
C SER A 59 13.21 11.54 -12.82
N LEU A 60 11.91 11.80 -13.00
CA LEU A 60 11.35 13.15 -13.04
C LEU A 60 11.57 13.93 -11.73
N ALA A 61 11.37 13.28 -10.59
CA ALA A 61 11.59 13.91 -9.29
C ALA A 61 13.06 14.32 -9.11
N SER A 62 14.00 13.45 -9.49
CA SER A 62 15.44 13.75 -9.43
C SER A 62 15.85 14.85 -10.40
N GLU A 63 15.46 14.75 -11.66
CA GLU A 63 15.80 15.69 -12.73
C GLU A 63 15.31 17.11 -12.41
N LYS A 64 14.05 17.21 -11.98
CA LYS A 64 13.41 18.50 -11.70
C LYS A 64 13.60 18.99 -10.27
N LYS A 65 14.30 18.22 -9.42
CA LYS A 65 14.49 18.49 -7.98
C LYS A 65 13.17 18.68 -7.23
N LEU A 66 12.18 17.85 -7.54
CA LEU A 66 10.86 17.87 -6.93
C LEU A 66 10.76 16.79 -5.85
N ALA A 67 10.01 17.08 -4.78
CA ALA A 67 9.71 16.12 -3.73
C ALA A 67 8.52 15.26 -4.10
N VAL A 68 8.62 13.97 -3.77
CA VAL A 68 7.50 13.01 -3.81
C VAL A 68 7.34 12.40 -2.43
N GLY A 69 6.17 12.54 -1.85
CA GLY A 69 5.79 11.99 -0.56
C GLY A 69 4.63 11.01 -0.67
N LEU A 70 4.55 10.09 0.29
CA LEU A 70 3.42 9.19 0.45
C LEU A 70 2.71 9.45 1.78
N MET A 71 1.40 9.44 1.76
CA MET A 71 0.56 9.41 2.96
C MET A 71 0.58 7.99 3.56
N LEU A 72 1.72 7.63 4.13
CA LEU A 72 1.97 6.32 4.72
C LEU A 72 2.61 6.51 6.10
N ASP A 73 1.76 6.70 7.11
CA ASP A 73 2.20 7.10 8.46
C ASP A 73 2.69 5.95 9.34
N PHE A 74 2.63 4.72 8.90
CA PHE A 74 2.90 3.55 9.74
C PHE A 74 4.34 3.50 10.30
N ARG A 75 5.28 4.11 9.60
CA ARG A 75 6.68 4.21 10.05
C ARG A 75 6.84 5.04 11.34
N ASN A 76 6.03 6.07 11.48
CA ASN A 76 6.09 6.99 12.61
C ASN A 76 5.14 6.60 13.75
N HIS A 77 4.43 5.48 13.61
CA HIS A 77 3.58 4.96 14.67
C HIS A 77 4.41 4.66 15.91
N GLY A 78 3.98 5.13 17.08
CA GLY A 78 4.73 5.00 18.34
C GLY A 78 5.19 3.57 18.65
N ASN A 79 4.36 2.58 18.30
CA ASN A 79 4.68 1.16 18.48
C ASN A 79 5.84 0.69 17.58
N VAL A 80 5.90 1.13 16.33
CA VAL A 80 6.99 0.79 15.40
C VAL A 80 8.28 1.48 15.82
N ALA A 81 8.20 2.75 16.24
CA ALA A 81 9.34 3.49 16.77
C ALA A 81 9.92 2.83 18.02
N ALA A 82 9.06 2.47 18.99
CA ALA A 82 9.49 1.79 20.23
C ALA A 82 10.11 0.41 19.94
N ALA A 83 9.51 -0.38 19.04
CA ALA A 83 10.09 -1.65 18.61
C ALA A 83 11.46 -1.46 17.96
N LYS A 84 11.63 -0.42 17.13
CA LYS A 84 12.91 -0.08 16.50
C LYS A 84 13.98 0.26 17.55
N GLU A 85 13.65 1.07 18.55
CA GLU A 85 14.57 1.40 19.64
C GLU A 85 15.02 0.15 20.40
N ILE A 86 14.11 -0.78 20.69
CA ILE A 86 14.42 -2.04 21.39
C ILE A 86 15.36 -2.90 20.54
N ILE A 87 15.09 -3.03 19.24
CA ILE A 87 15.94 -3.79 18.30
C ILE A 87 17.33 -3.14 18.22
N ASP A 88 17.41 -1.83 18.02
CA ASP A 88 18.68 -1.09 17.87
C ASP A 88 19.51 -1.08 19.15
N SER A 89 18.87 -1.20 20.31
CA SER A 89 19.58 -1.31 21.59
C SER A 89 20.33 -2.63 21.75
N GLY A 90 20.10 -3.61 20.88
CA GLY A 90 20.71 -4.94 20.96
C GLY A 90 20.18 -5.84 22.07
N ARG A 91 19.18 -5.40 22.84
CA ARG A 91 18.61 -6.16 23.98
C ARG A 91 18.01 -7.50 23.57
N LEU A 92 17.51 -7.61 22.35
CA LEU A 92 16.93 -8.84 21.82
C LEU A 92 17.97 -9.73 21.12
N GLY A 93 19.22 -9.29 21.03
CA GLY A 93 20.22 -9.98 20.23
C GLY A 93 19.90 -9.93 18.74
N ARG A 94 20.33 -10.96 18.01
CA ARG A 94 20.05 -11.04 16.58
C ARG A 94 18.60 -11.45 16.33
N ILE A 95 17.87 -10.65 15.58
CA ILE A 95 16.52 -10.99 15.13
C ILE A 95 16.62 -12.06 14.04
N THR A 96 15.96 -13.19 14.23
CA THR A 96 15.99 -14.33 13.31
C THR A 96 14.75 -14.43 12.44
N GLY A 97 13.61 -13.92 12.93
CA GLY A 97 12.36 -13.99 12.18
C GLY A 97 11.23 -13.23 12.85
N GLY A 98 10.05 -13.36 12.27
CA GLY A 98 8.82 -12.78 12.76
C GLY A 98 7.65 -13.06 11.82
N GLY A 99 6.52 -12.45 12.07
CA GLY A 99 5.34 -12.53 11.24
C GLY A 99 4.59 -11.20 11.17
N ALA A 100 3.89 -11.00 10.07
CA ALA A 100 3.01 -9.84 9.87
C ALA A 100 1.74 -10.30 9.14
N TRP A 101 0.57 -9.95 9.70
CA TRP A 101 -0.71 -10.44 9.21
C TRP A 101 -1.71 -9.30 9.06
N PHE A 102 -2.07 -9.01 7.83
CA PHE A 102 -3.30 -8.31 7.51
C PHE A 102 -4.31 -9.34 7.02
N VAL A 103 -5.23 -9.73 7.87
CA VAL A 103 -6.26 -10.71 7.55
C VAL A 103 -7.63 -10.18 7.96
N GLY A 104 -8.62 -10.40 7.08
CA GLY A 104 -10.00 -9.99 7.28
C GLY A 104 -10.89 -10.55 6.19
N HIS A 105 -12.19 -10.27 6.27
CA HIS A 105 -13.19 -10.84 5.36
C HIS A 105 -13.61 -9.90 4.22
N GLY A 106 -12.74 -8.91 3.89
CA GLY A 106 -12.98 -7.98 2.80
C GLY A 106 -13.69 -6.70 3.21
N HIS A 107 -13.75 -5.75 2.27
CA HIS A 107 -14.27 -4.40 2.49
C HIS A 107 -15.76 -4.24 2.15
N GLU A 108 -16.37 -5.22 1.48
CA GLU A 108 -17.79 -5.20 1.11
C GLU A 108 -18.73 -5.16 2.32
N PHE A 109 -18.25 -5.49 3.52
CA PHE A 109 -19.04 -5.49 4.75
C PHE A 109 -19.23 -4.09 5.35
N HIS A 110 -18.35 -3.14 5.07
CA HIS A 110 -18.34 -1.85 5.75
C HIS A 110 -18.04 -0.63 4.85
N HIS A 111 -17.45 -0.85 3.66
CA HIS A 111 -17.10 0.27 2.78
C HIS A 111 -18.30 0.62 1.87
N PRO A 112 -18.66 1.92 1.73
CA PRO A 112 -19.81 2.34 0.93
C PRO A 112 -19.66 2.08 -0.57
N ALA A 113 -18.43 2.00 -1.08
CA ALA A 113 -18.12 1.72 -2.48
C ALA A 113 -16.98 0.68 -2.60
N PRO A 114 -17.24 -0.61 -2.28
CA PRO A 114 -16.17 -1.59 -2.11
C PRO A 114 -15.56 -2.13 -3.42
N ALA A 115 -16.15 -1.85 -4.57
CA ALA A 115 -15.77 -2.44 -5.85
C ALA A 115 -14.29 -2.22 -6.21
N PHE A 116 -13.73 -1.04 -5.92
CA PHE A 116 -12.36 -0.72 -6.31
C PHE A 116 -11.28 -1.54 -5.58
N PHE A 117 -11.60 -2.14 -4.43
CA PHE A 117 -10.67 -3.04 -3.72
C PHE A 117 -10.42 -4.37 -4.44
N TYR A 118 -11.28 -4.71 -5.41
CA TYR A 118 -11.25 -5.97 -6.15
C TYR A 118 -10.85 -5.80 -7.61
N GLN A 119 -10.48 -4.58 -8.02
CA GLN A 119 -10.05 -4.24 -9.37
C GLN A 119 -8.52 -4.35 -9.53
N PRO A 120 -7.99 -4.49 -10.77
CA PRO A 120 -6.56 -4.50 -11.04
C PRO A 120 -5.81 -3.33 -10.37
N GLY A 121 -4.70 -3.63 -9.72
CA GLY A 121 -3.92 -2.68 -8.94
C GLY A 121 -4.37 -2.51 -7.49
N ALA A 122 -5.39 -3.24 -7.05
CA ALA A 122 -5.88 -3.29 -5.68
C ALA A 122 -5.59 -4.66 -5.01
N GLY A 123 -6.51 -5.14 -4.17
CA GLY A 123 -6.33 -6.35 -3.38
C GLY A 123 -5.64 -6.11 -2.05
N PRO A 124 -5.62 -7.13 -1.16
CA PRO A 124 -5.15 -6.95 0.22
C PRO A 124 -3.67 -6.56 0.30
N LEU A 125 -2.85 -6.98 -0.66
CA LEU A 125 -1.43 -6.65 -0.67
C LEU A 125 -1.18 -5.17 -1.02
N TYR A 126 -1.83 -4.65 -2.07
CA TYR A 126 -1.67 -3.23 -2.45
C TYR A 126 -2.41 -2.29 -1.50
N ASP A 127 -3.52 -2.74 -0.91
CA ASP A 127 -4.27 -1.92 0.04
C ASP A 127 -3.54 -1.78 1.37
N MET A 128 -3.20 -2.89 2.01
CA MET A 128 -2.67 -2.89 3.37
C MET A 128 -1.20 -3.31 3.48
N GLY A 129 -0.69 -4.08 2.54
CA GLY A 129 0.71 -4.50 2.52
C GLY A 129 1.72 -3.37 2.64
N PRO A 130 1.52 -2.18 2.03
CA PRO A 130 2.45 -1.05 2.16
C PRO A 130 2.73 -0.65 3.61
N TYR A 131 1.74 -0.71 4.50
CA TYR A 131 1.93 -0.41 5.92
C TYR A 131 2.88 -1.40 6.59
N TYR A 132 2.63 -2.70 6.39
CA TYR A 132 3.42 -3.78 6.98
C TYR A 132 4.82 -3.84 6.41
N VAL A 133 4.96 -3.76 5.08
CA VAL A 133 6.26 -3.76 4.40
C VAL A 133 7.11 -2.56 4.85
N THR A 134 6.51 -1.38 4.97
CA THR A 134 7.24 -0.18 5.44
C THR A 134 7.69 -0.32 6.89
N ALA A 135 6.84 -0.86 7.77
CA ALA A 135 7.23 -1.15 9.14
C ALA A 135 8.38 -2.16 9.21
N LEU A 136 8.25 -3.29 8.49
CA LEU A 136 9.28 -4.32 8.45
C LEU A 136 10.61 -3.80 7.89
N LEU A 137 10.58 -2.99 6.83
CA LEU A 137 11.78 -2.34 6.30
C LEU A 137 12.43 -1.38 7.30
N SER A 138 11.60 -0.67 8.08
CA SER A 138 12.09 0.21 9.15
C SER A 138 12.76 -0.57 10.28
N LEU A 139 12.19 -1.72 10.66
CA LEU A 139 12.68 -2.54 11.77
C LEU A 139 13.92 -3.37 11.39
N LEU A 140 13.94 -3.98 10.20
CA LEU A 140 14.87 -5.05 9.83
C LEU A 140 15.80 -4.69 8.66
N GLY A 141 15.59 -3.51 8.04
CA GLY A 141 16.37 -3.08 6.87
C GLY A 141 15.85 -3.65 5.54
N PRO A 142 16.68 -3.68 4.49
CA PRO A 142 16.25 -4.07 3.16
C PRO A 142 15.98 -5.57 3.01
N VAL A 143 14.96 -5.90 2.20
CA VAL A 143 14.65 -7.26 1.79
C VAL A 143 15.64 -7.71 0.71
N ARG A 144 16.18 -8.91 0.86
CA ARG A 144 17.11 -9.55 -0.07
C ARG A 144 16.40 -10.46 -1.08
N ARG A 145 15.44 -11.27 -0.58
CA ARG A 145 14.67 -12.22 -1.40
C ARG A 145 13.23 -12.31 -0.93
N VAL A 146 12.35 -12.65 -1.88
CA VAL A 146 10.93 -12.90 -1.63
C VAL A 146 10.54 -14.22 -2.28
N CYS A 147 9.76 -15.04 -1.57
CA CYS A 147 9.01 -16.15 -2.11
C CYS A 147 7.55 -15.96 -1.74
N ALA A 148 6.63 -16.02 -2.70
CA ALA A 148 5.23 -15.78 -2.44
C ALA A 148 4.34 -16.67 -3.29
N MET A 149 3.13 -16.93 -2.75
CA MET A 149 2.02 -17.54 -3.46
C MET A 149 0.78 -16.68 -3.26
N ALA A 150 -0.03 -16.60 -4.29
CA ALA A 150 -1.26 -15.83 -4.28
C ALA A 150 -2.41 -16.65 -4.85
N THR A 151 -3.62 -16.39 -4.38
CA THR A 151 -4.83 -17.06 -4.86
C THR A 151 -6.03 -16.13 -4.72
N ARG A 152 -7.08 -16.48 -5.47
CA ARG A 152 -8.38 -15.83 -5.42
C ARG A 152 -9.41 -16.87 -4.95
N ALA A 153 -10.06 -16.61 -3.79
CA ALA A 153 -11.02 -17.55 -3.22
C ALA A 153 -12.32 -17.60 -4.03
N ALA A 154 -12.75 -16.48 -4.63
CA ALA A 154 -14.00 -16.43 -5.39
C ALA A 154 -13.88 -15.45 -6.57
N GLN A 155 -14.62 -15.73 -7.65
CA GLN A 155 -14.68 -14.84 -8.83
C GLN A 155 -15.57 -13.61 -8.60
N THR A 156 -16.45 -13.69 -7.63
CA THR A 156 -17.37 -12.60 -7.26
C THR A 156 -17.55 -12.53 -5.76
N ARG A 157 -17.89 -11.33 -5.27
CA ARG A 157 -18.32 -11.08 -3.89
C ARG A 157 -19.67 -10.36 -3.90
N THR A 158 -20.49 -10.62 -2.90
CA THR A 158 -21.79 -9.96 -2.77
C THR A 158 -21.77 -9.01 -1.58
N VAL A 159 -22.16 -7.76 -1.78
CA VAL A 159 -22.28 -6.76 -0.71
C VAL A 159 -23.38 -7.18 0.25
N PRO A 160 -23.09 -7.44 1.53
CA PRO A 160 -24.08 -8.01 2.46
C PRO A 160 -24.98 -6.97 3.13
N SER A 161 -24.57 -5.69 3.13
CA SER A 161 -25.24 -4.63 3.90
C SER A 161 -25.12 -3.26 3.25
N GLY A 162 -25.81 -2.27 3.84
CA GLY A 162 -25.78 -0.88 3.39
C GLY A 162 -26.53 -0.60 2.09
N PRO A 163 -26.36 0.60 1.50
CA PRO A 163 -27.05 1.03 0.29
C PRO A 163 -26.83 0.15 -0.94
N ALA A 164 -25.67 -0.50 -1.02
CA ALA A 164 -25.29 -1.37 -2.13
C ALA A 164 -25.59 -2.85 -1.87
N LYS A 165 -26.37 -3.20 -0.83
CA LYS A 165 -26.72 -4.59 -0.47
C LYS A 165 -27.24 -5.37 -1.67
N GLY A 166 -26.71 -6.59 -1.85
CA GLY A 166 -27.09 -7.48 -2.93
C GLY A 166 -26.31 -7.25 -4.25
N THR A 167 -25.52 -6.17 -4.34
CA THR A 167 -24.66 -5.97 -5.51
C THR A 167 -23.59 -7.04 -5.58
N VAL A 168 -23.45 -7.66 -6.75
CA VAL A 168 -22.39 -8.63 -7.03
C VAL A 168 -21.20 -7.90 -7.63
N LEU A 169 -20.04 -8.03 -6.99
CA LEU A 169 -18.80 -7.40 -7.38
C LEU A 169 -17.90 -8.43 -8.08
N PRO A 170 -17.37 -8.16 -9.29
CA PRO A 170 -16.33 -8.99 -9.87
C PRO A 170 -15.04 -8.85 -9.04
N VAL A 171 -14.28 -9.94 -8.94
CA VAL A 171 -12.99 -9.99 -8.26
C VAL A 171 -11.91 -10.29 -9.30
N ASP A 172 -11.12 -9.29 -9.64
CA ASP A 172 -10.11 -9.34 -10.70
C ASP A 172 -8.67 -9.38 -10.15
N VAL A 173 -8.52 -9.54 -8.84
CA VAL A 173 -7.24 -9.60 -8.13
C VAL A 173 -7.16 -10.82 -7.23
N ASP A 174 -5.94 -11.20 -6.86
CA ASP A 174 -5.75 -12.17 -5.80
C ASP A 174 -6.18 -11.60 -4.45
N THR A 175 -6.90 -12.40 -3.67
CA THR A 175 -7.50 -11.98 -2.40
C THR A 175 -6.84 -12.62 -1.18
N HIS A 176 -5.90 -13.54 -1.40
CA HIS A 176 -5.10 -14.16 -0.36
C HIS A 176 -3.66 -14.33 -0.83
N ILE A 177 -2.72 -13.70 -0.15
CA ILE A 177 -1.30 -13.71 -0.46
C ILE A 177 -0.52 -14.13 0.79
N ASN A 178 0.34 -15.14 0.64
CA ASN A 178 1.35 -15.53 1.62
C ASN A 178 2.73 -15.33 1.03
N ALA A 179 3.62 -14.67 1.78
CA ALA A 179 4.98 -14.42 1.38
C ALA A 179 5.96 -14.70 2.52
N ILE A 180 7.18 -15.09 2.16
CA ILE A 180 8.35 -15.11 3.04
C ILE A 180 9.32 -14.07 2.53
N LEU A 181 9.69 -13.13 3.39
CA LEU A 181 10.64 -12.06 3.14
C LEU A 181 11.95 -12.40 3.85
N GLU A 182 13.04 -12.57 3.10
CA GLU A 182 14.38 -12.68 3.67
C GLU A 182 15.05 -11.31 3.65
N PHE A 183 15.41 -10.80 4.80
CA PHE A 183 16.10 -9.52 4.96
C PHE A 183 17.62 -9.68 4.80
N CYS A 184 18.32 -8.59 4.46
CA CYS A 184 19.77 -8.58 4.39
C CYS A 184 20.45 -8.90 5.74
N SER A 185 19.78 -8.65 6.85
CA SER A 185 20.20 -9.05 8.21
C SER A 185 20.18 -10.57 8.43
N GLY A 186 19.53 -11.32 7.53
CA GLY A 186 19.28 -12.77 7.65
C GLY A 186 17.97 -13.11 8.38
N ALA A 187 17.21 -12.12 8.86
CA ALA A 187 15.88 -12.35 9.40
C ALA A 187 14.90 -12.82 8.31
N GLN A 188 14.00 -13.73 8.65
CA GLN A 188 12.95 -14.24 7.79
C GLN A 188 11.59 -13.92 8.37
N VAL A 189 10.75 -13.24 7.61
CA VAL A 189 9.42 -12.81 8.07
C VAL A 189 8.34 -13.38 7.15
N THR A 190 7.32 -13.99 7.74
CA THR A 190 6.09 -14.35 7.04
C THR A 190 5.19 -13.14 6.94
N LEU A 191 4.73 -12.82 5.73
CA LEU A 191 3.73 -11.78 5.49
C LEU A 191 2.49 -12.41 4.88
N THR A 192 1.34 -12.26 5.53
CA THR A 192 0.04 -12.66 4.99
C THR A 192 -0.84 -11.42 4.81
N CYS A 193 -1.36 -11.26 3.58
CA CYS A 193 -2.39 -10.27 3.26
C CYS A 193 -3.61 -10.97 2.69
N SER A 194 -4.77 -10.85 3.34
CA SER A 194 -5.96 -11.60 2.94
C SER A 194 -7.26 -10.85 3.20
N PHE A 195 -8.18 -10.96 2.23
CA PHE A 195 -9.60 -10.61 2.36
C PHE A 195 -10.51 -11.84 2.55
N ASP A 196 -9.92 -13.03 2.74
CA ASP A 196 -10.66 -14.31 2.76
C ASP A 196 -10.67 -14.97 4.15
N VAL A 197 -10.32 -14.25 5.20
CA VAL A 197 -10.27 -14.76 6.57
C VAL A 197 -11.41 -14.18 7.39
N TRP A 198 -12.30 -15.03 7.88
CA TRP A 198 -13.48 -14.61 8.64
C TRP A 198 -13.15 -14.08 10.02
N ASP A 199 -12.21 -14.73 10.70
CA ASP A 199 -11.78 -14.35 12.04
C ASP A 199 -10.34 -14.81 12.28
N SER A 200 -9.60 -14.08 13.13
CA SER A 200 -8.22 -14.41 13.47
C SER A 200 -7.80 -13.78 14.79
N GLU A 201 -7.17 -14.57 15.63
CA GLU A 201 -6.51 -14.12 16.87
C GLU A 201 -5.02 -13.79 16.66
N LEU A 202 -4.52 -13.87 15.42
CA LEU A 202 -3.13 -13.54 15.12
C LEU A 202 -2.86 -12.05 15.41
N PRO A 203 -1.71 -11.72 15.99
CA PRO A 203 -1.28 -10.32 16.15
C PRO A 203 -1.10 -9.68 14.77
N ARG A 204 -1.11 -8.35 14.73
CA ARG A 204 -0.81 -7.65 13.47
C ARG A 204 0.65 -7.84 13.04
N MET A 205 1.54 -7.98 14.02
CA MET A 205 2.97 -8.17 13.80
C MET A 205 3.60 -8.75 15.07
N GLU A 206 4.50 -9.70 14.90
CA GLU A 206 5.25 -10.35 15.98
C GLU A 206 6.70 -10.60 15.56
#